data_f390a70d8a3f0aeb34b756627afd45d1
#
_entry.id   f390a70d8a3f0aeb34b756627afd45d1
#
_cell.length_a   1.000
_cell.length_b   1.000
_cell.length_c   1.000
_cell.angle_alpha   90.00
_cell.angle_beta   90.00
_cell.angle_gamma   90.00
#
_symmetry.space_group_name_H-M   'P 1'
#
loop_
_entity.id
_entity.type
_entity.pdbx_description
1 polymer ?
#
loop_
_entity_poly.entity_id
_entity_poly.type
_entity_poly.pdbx_seq_one_letter_code
_entity_poly.pdbx_strand_id
1 'polypeptide(L)'
;VYKRQPLNCARLGYQHKGDWKGLLARVDELMELGKDTLERKRVKVDELIDRGLYPYTKRYLASLDNHFSTIGVNGVNEMVRNFTDDTEDISTVVGHEMAVQLLDHVRTRLVDFQEETGHLYNLEATPAEGACYRFAREDKKRFPDIIQAGFEDAPYYTNSSMLPVGYTDDPFEALEQQEDLQSMYTGGTVLHLYMGERVSDAKTCRELVRRSLTAFHIPYITITPTFSISPKYGYISGEHQYCPKCQADHDAEVAAARAAEAAGKPVKKTAEQLEAEWEPVECEVWTRVMGYFRPVKSFNKGKQSEQKERKSFREGVALESSVAAPRAVPSMSGDRMATANDR
;
A
#
# COMPACT_ATOMS: atom_id res chain seq x y z
N VAL A 1 13.02 -2.31 -12.53
CA VAL A 1 12.64 -3.62 -11.98
C VAL A 1 13.85 -4.48 -11.65
N TYR A 2 14.96 -4.33 -12.35
CA TYR A 2 16.15 -5.19 -12.15
C TYR A 2 16.99 -4.86 -10.92
N LYS A 3 16.72 -3.74 -10.24
CA LYS A 3 17.54 -3.17 -9.17
C LYS A 3 16.85 -3.07 -7.82
N ARG A 4 15.80 -3.85 -7.57
CA ARG A 4 15.07 -3.86 -6.31
C ARG A 4 15.21 -5.21 -5.61
N GLN A 5 15.57 -5.19 -4.32
CA GLN A 5 15.69 -6.37 -3.46
C GLN A 5 14.84 -6.16 -2.19
N PRO A 6 13.63 -6.73 -2.13
CA PRO A 6 12.80 -6.63 -0.93
C PRO A 6 13.26 -7.62 0.14
N LEU A 7 13.45 -7.12 1.36
CA LEU A 7 13.66 -7.93 2.56
C LEU A 7 12.32 -8.49 3.06
N ASN A 8 12.30 -9.77 3.42
CA ASN A 8 11.14 -10.40 4.06
C ASN A 8 11.24 -10.22 5.59
N CYS A 9 10.76 -9.08 6.08
CA CYS A 9 10.88 -8.73 7.49
C CYS A 9 10.03 -9.62 8.40
N ALA A 10 8.86 -10.08 7.95
CA ALA A 10 8.01 -10.99 8.72
C ALA A 10 8.73 -12.28 9.12
N ARG A 11 9.45 -12.90 8.17
CA ARG A 11 10.28 -14.09 8.44
C ARG A 11 11.43 -13.78 9.40
N LEU A 12 12.03 -12.59 9.29
CA LEU A 12 13.09 -12.17 10.21
C LEU A 12 12.57 -12.07 11.63
N GLY A 13 11.41 -11.43 11.86
CA GLY A 13 10.77 -11.39 13.17
C GLY A 13 10.48 -12.77 13.73
N TYR A 14 9.95 -13.68 12.90
CA TYR A 14 9.66 -15.06 13.31
C TYR A 14 10.92 -15.84 13.73
N GLN A 15 12.00 -15.72 12.95
CA GLN A 15 13.23 -16.48 13.19
C GLN A 15 14.07 -15.94 14.36
N HIS A 16 13.86 -14.70 14.75
CA HIS A 16 14.63 -14.01 15.79
C HIS A 16 13.74 -13.48 16.93
N LYS A 17 12.71 -14.23 17.31
CA LYS A 17 11.81 -13.86 18.42
C LYS A 17 12.61 -13.46 19.65
N GLY A 18 12.40 -12.21 20.15
CA GLY A 18 13.06 -11.66 21.32
C GLY A 18 14.57 -11.38 21.17
N ASP A 19 15.20 -11.69 20.04
CA ASP A 19 16.62 -11.42 19.76
C ASP A 19 16.80 -10.31 18.73
N TRP A 20 16.67 -9.05 19.16
CA TRP A 20 16.79 -7.88 18.29
C TRP A 20 18.19 -7.77 17.64
N LYS A 21 19.25 -8.09 18.41
CA LYS A 21 20.62 -8.04 17.89
C LYS A 21 20.83 -9.10 16.78
N GLY A 22 20.34 -10.31 16.98
CA GLY A 22 20.39 -11.36 15.97
C GLY A 22 19.58 -11.01 14.73
N LEU A 23 18.41 -10.37 14.90
CA LEU A 23 17.59 -9.87 13.79
C LEU A 23 18.38 -8.87 12.93
N LEU A 24 18.97 -7.84 13.55
CA LEU A 24 19.75 -6.83 12.83
C LEU A 24 20.99 -7.42 12.15
N ALA A 25 21.69 -8.32 12.82
CA ALA A 25 22.82 -9.03 12.20
C ALA A 25 22.40 -9.83 10.96
N ARG A 26 21.21 -10.45 11.00
CA ARG A 26 20.67 -11.16 9.84
C ARG A 26 20.23 -10.20 8.73
N VAL A 27 19.71 -9.02 9.08
CA VAL A 27 19.44 -7.95 8.12
C VAL A 27 20.72 -7.57 7.37
N ASP A 28 21.84 -7.35 8.09
CA ASP A 28 23.13 -7.03 7.50
C ASP A 28 23.59 -8.08 6.49
N GLU A 29 23.55 -9.37 6.85
CA GLU A 29 23.91 -10.44 5.94
C GLU A 29 23.08 -10.45 4.66
N LEU A 30 21.76 -10.22 4.77
CA LEU A 30 20.85 -10.18 3.62
C LEU A 30 21.09 -8.93 2.77
N MET A 31 21.42 -7.80 3.40
CA MET A 31 21.75 -6.56 2.71
C MET A 31 23.06 -6.68 1.94
N GLU A 32 24.09 -7.32 2.51
CA GLU A 32 25.34 -7.62 1.78
C GLU A 32 25.08 -8.48 0.54
N LEU A 33 24.29 -9.55 0.68
CA LEU A 33 23.88 -10.38 -0.46
C LEU A 33 23.08 -9.56 -1.49
N GLY A 34 22.24 -8.65 -1.01
CA GLY A 34 21.50 -7.70 -1.84
C GLY A 34 22.43 -6.78 -2.62
N LYS A 35 23.43 -6.17 -1.95
CA LYS A 35 24.47 -5.33 -2.56
C LYS A 35 25.21 -6.08 -3.68
N ASP A 36 25.76 -7.26 -3.37
CA ASP A 36 26.48 -8.07 -4.34
C ASP A 36 25.64 -8.39 -5.58
N THR A 37 24.37 -8.72 -5.36
CA THR A 37 23.42 -9.02 -6.44
C THR A 37 23.15 -7.77 -7.30
N LEU A 38 22.97 -6.62 -6.67
CA LEU A 38 22.69 -5.35 -7.36
C LEU A 38 23.91 -4.87 -8.15
N GLU A 39 25.12 -4.99 -7.60
CA GLU A 39 26.34 -4.63 -8.30
C GLU A 39 26.58 -5.52 -9.53
N ARG A 40 26.41 -6.83 -9.42
CA ARG A 40 26.47 -7.75 -10.57
C ARG A 40 25.43 -7.41 -11.64
N LYS A 41 24.21 -7.03 -11.23
CA LYS A 41 23.18 -6.59 -12.18
C LYS A 41 23.56 -5.26 -12.84
N ARG A 42 24.17 -4.32 -12.11
CA ARG A 42 24.65 -3.06 -12.65
C ARG A 42 25.64 -3.30 -13.78
N VAL A 43 26.71 -4.06 -13.53
CA VAL A 43 27.70 -4.45 -14.53
C VAL A 43 27.03 -5.09 -15.76
N LYS A 44 26.09 -6.01 -15.54
CA LYS A 44 25.40 -6.68 -16.65
C LYS A 44 24.51 -5.76 -17.47
N VAL A 45 23.84 -4.81 -16.83
CA VAL A 45 23.00 -3.83 -17.54
C VAL A 45 23.87 -2.84 -18.33
N ASP A 46 25.00 -2.41 -17.79
CA ASP A 46 25.94 -1.54 -18.51
C ASP A 46 26.50 -2.22 -19.76
N GLU A 47 26.93 -3.48 -19.68
CA GLU A 47 27.29 -4.25 -20.86
C GLU A 47 26.18 -4.29 -21.93
N LEU A 48 24.93 -4.43 -21.51
CA LEU A 48 23.80 -4.49 -22.42
C LEU A 48 23.47 -3.11 -23.01
N ILE A 49 23.66 -2.03 -22.26
CA ILE A 49 23.55 -0.63 -22.74
C ILE A 49 24.59 -0.39 -23.82
N ASP A 50 25.86 -0.81 -23.61
CA ASP A 50 26.93 -0.66 -24.57
C ASP A 50 26.68 -1.44 -25.85
N ARG A 51 26.09 -2.62 -25.75
CA ARG A 51 25.66 -3.42 -26.89
C ARG A 51 24.40 -2.88 -27.60
N GLY A 52 23.83 -1.77 -27.14
CA GLY A 52 22.68 -1.11 -27.77
C GLY A 52 21.30 -1.74 -27.43
N LEU A 53 21.22 -2.65 -26.46
CA LEU A 53 19.95 -3.30 -26.09
C LEU A 53 19.01 -2.40 -25.27
N TYR A 54 19.51 -1.28 -24.73
CA TYR A 54 18.70 -0.30 -23.98
C TYR A 54 18.84 1.10 -24.62
N PRO A 55 18.35 1.33 -25.85
CA PRO A 55 18.61 2.57 -26.58
C PRO A 55 18.05 3.82 -25.89
N TYR A 56 16.90 3.72 -25.25
CA TYR A 56 16.31 4.83 -24.50
C TYR A 56 17.10 5.12 -23.21
N THR A 57 17.49 4.09 -22.46
CA THR A 57 18.32 4.24 -21.25
C THR A 57 19.66 4.90 -21.63
N LYS A 58 20.33 4.43 -22.68
CA LYS A 58 21.57 5.04 -23.19
C LYS A 58 21.38 6.49 -23.57
N ARG A 59 20.28 6.82 -24.24
CA ARG A 59 20.00 8.19 -24.70
C ARG A 59 19.75 9.16 -23.54
N TYR A 60 19.01 8.75 -22.50
CA TYR A 60 18.56 9.67 -21.46
C TYR A 60 19.38 9.63 -20.18
N LEU A 61 20.02 8.51 -19.87
CA LEU A 61 20.85 8.35 -18.66
C LEU A 61 22.35 8.27 -18.97
N ALA A 62 22.72 8.01 -20.22
CA ALA A 62 24.09 7.75 -20.69
C ALA A 62 24.72 6.51 -19.99
N SER A 63 24.84 6.51 -18.69
CA SER A 63 25.33 5.43 -17.81
C SER A 63 24.36 5.19 -16.65
N LEU A 64 24.68 4.21 -15.80
CA LEU A 64 23.95 3.96 -14.57
C LEU A 64 24.51 4.70 -13.34
N ASP A 65 25.49 5.58 -13.50
CA ASP A 65 26.16 6.27 -12.37
C ASP A 65 25.19 7.08 -11.53
N ASN A 66 24.23 7.74 -12.19
CA ASN A 66 23.18 8.51 -11.53
C ASN A 66 21.89 7.69 -11.28
N HIS A 67 21.98 6.37 -11.28
CA HIS A 67 20.83 5.50 -11.07
C HIS A 67 20.97 4.68 -9.80
N PHE A 68 19.92 4.73 -8.96
CA PHE A 68 19.92 4.05 -7.68
C PHE A 68 19.84 2.53 -7.79
N SER A 69 20.59 1.85 -6.93
CA SER A 69 20.37 0.47 -6.50
C SER A 69 19.44 0.50 -5.31
N THR A 70 18.32 -0.20 -5.39
CA THR A 70 17.21 -0.07 -4.42
C THR A 70 17.07 -1.32 -3.57
N ILE A 71 17.07 -1.13 -2.24
CA ILE A 71 16.66 -2.14 -1.27
C ILE A 71 15.32 -1.70 -0.69
N GLY A 72 14.39 -2.64 -0.55
CA GLY A 72 13.07 -2.40 0.04
C GLY A 72 12.81 -3.33 1.21
N VAL A 73 11.81 -3.01 2.00
CA VAL A 73 11.33 -3.82 3.12
C VAL A 73 9.88 -4.22 2.89
N ASN A 74 9.47 -5.37 3.44
CA ASN A 74 8.11 -5.86 3.36
C ASN A 74 7.73 -6.63 4.61
N GLY A 75 6.48 -6.44 5.09
CA GLY A 75 5.98 -7.14 6.26
C GLY A 75 6.61 -6.67 7.57
N VAL A 76 6.84 -5.35 7.71
CA VAL A 76 7.39 -4.79 8.98
C VAL A 76 6.37 -4.93 10.10
N ASN A 77 5.07 -4.76 9.83
CA ASN A 77 4.02 -5.03 10.80
C ASN A 77 4.08 -6.48 11.31
N GLU A 78 4.13 -7.45 10.40
CA GLU A 78 4.21 -8.86 10.76
C GLU A 78 5.58 -9.24 11.37
N MET A 79 6.64 -8.47 11.09
CA MET A 79 7.91 -8.61 11.80
C MET A 79 7.73 -8.32 13.29
N VAL A 80 7.13 -7.18 13.62
CA VAL A 80 6.88 -6.79 15.02
C VAL A 80 6.03 -7.85 15.71
N ARG A 81 4.91 -8.23 15.11
CA ARG A 81 3.99 -9.25 15.65
C ARG A 81 4.67 -10.58 15.91
N ASN A 82 5.42 -11.10 14.93
CA ASN A 82 6.15 -12.36 15.09
C ASN A 82 7.30 -12.27 16.09
N PHE A 83 7.99 -11.14 16.16
CA PHE A 83 9.10 -10.91 17.10
C PHE A 83 8.64 -10.89 18.55
N THR A 84 7.44 -10.34 18.81
CA THR A 84 6.86 -10.10 20.13
C THR A 84 5.79 -11.13 20.53
N ASP A 85 5.67 -12.23 19.79
CA ASP A 85 4.59 -13.23 19.99
C ASP A 85 3.18 -12.60 20.00
N ASP A 86 2.93 -11.68 19.06
CA ASP A 86 1.66 -10.98 18.83
C ASP A 86 1.19 -10.06 19.98
N THR A 87 2.11 -9.66 20.86
CA THR A 87 1.80 -8.69 21.92
C THR A 87 1.87 -7.24 21.44
N GLU A 88 2.62 -6.98 20.36
CA GLU A 88 2.80 -5.67 19.76
C GLU A 88 2.60 -5.72 18.25
N ASP A 89 2.20 -4.60 17.66
CA ASP A 89 2.16 -4.38 16.22
C ASP A 89 2.70 -3.00 15.87
N ILE A 90 2.76 -2.64 14.59
CA ILE A 90 3.36 -1.38 14.13
C ILE A 90 2.62 -0.12 14.63
N SER A 91 1.38 -0.25 15.09
CA SER A 91 0.57 0.86 15.62
C SER A 91 0.81 1.13 17.11
N THR A 92 1.43 0.19 17.81
CA THR A 92 1.79 0.37 19.23
C THR A 92 3.09 1.18 19.36
N VAL A 93 3.30 1.83 20.50
CA VAL A 93 4.52 2.63 20.74
C VAL A 93 5.78 1.78 20.57
N VAL A 94 5.81 0.59 21.15
CA VAL A 94 6.97 -0.33 21.09
C VAL A 94 7.17 -0.82 19.66
N GLY A 95 6.11 -1.23 19.00
CA GLY A 95 6.20 -1.72 17.62
C GLY A 95 6.60 -0.64 16.61
N HIS A 96 6.13 0.59 16.83
CA HIS A 96 6.54 1.75 16.03
C HIS A 96 8.03 2.04 16.19
N GLU A 97 8.53 2.07 17.44
CA GLU A 97 9.96 2.26 17.73
C GLU A 97 10.82 1.18 17.09
N MET A 98 10.39 -0.08 17.14
CA MET A 98 11.09 -1.19 16.46
C MET A 98 11.14 -0.97 14.94
N ALA A 99 10.05 -0.53 14.34
CA ALA A 99 10.00 -0.23 12.91
C ALA A 99 10.95 0.91 12.54
N VAL A 100 10.97 2.01 13.32
CA VAL A 100 11.90 3.14 13.14
C VAL A 100 13.35 2.67 13.25
N GLN A 101 13.69 1.89 14.27
CA GLN A 101 15.04 1.36 14.46
C GLN A 101 15.49 0.47 13.31
N LEU A 102 14.60 -0.39 12.79
CA LEU A 102 14.90 -1.21 11.61
C LEU A 102 15.19 -0.35 10.38
N LEU A 103 14.34 0.63 10.09
CA LEU A 103 14.50 1.50 8.92
C LEU A 103 15.77 2.36 9.01
N ASP A 104 16.08 2.87 10.20
CA ASP A 104 17.32 3.63 10.43
C ASP A 104 18.57 2.77 10.25
N HIS A 105 18.56 1.55 10.79
CA HIS A 105 19.63 0.57 10.58
C HIS A 105 19.85 0.28 9.08
N VAL A 106 18.78 -0.01 8.34
CA VAL A 106 18.85 -0.25 6.90
C VAL A 106 19.39 0.98 6.15
N ARG A 107 18.94 2.19 6.50
CA ARG A 107 19.45 3.45 5.91
C ARG A 107 20.94 3.63 6.14
N THR A 108 21.40 3.39 7.36
CA THR A 108 22.84 3.48 7.72
C THR A 108 23.66 2.53 6.86
N ARG A 109 23.21 1.27 6.72
CA ARG A 109 23.90 0.29 5.85
C ARG A 109 23.92 0.72 4.37
N LEU A 110 22.88 1.37 3.88
CA LEU A 110 22.86 1.89 2.50
C LEU A 110 23.85 3.04 2.29
N VAL A 111 24.10 3.86 3.30
CA VAL A 111 25.16 4.88 3.27
C VAL A 111 26.53 4.20 3.19
N ASP A 112 26.79 3.18 4.03
CA ASP A 112 28.03 2.41 3.96
C ASP A 112 28.25 1.83 2.55
N PHE A 113 27.21 1.27 1.94
CA PHE A 113 27.29 0.73 0.57
C PHE A 113 27.62 1.78 -0.48
N GLN A 114 27.11 3.01 -0.33
CA GLN A 114 27.48 4.12 -1.22
C GLN A 114 28.96 4.48 -1.07
N GLU A 115 29.48 4.51 0.17
CA GLU A 115 30.90 4.77 0.44
C GLU A 115 31.81 3.66 -0.11
N GLU A 116 31.40 2.38 0.08
CA GLU A 116 32.17 1.23 -0.38
C GLU A 116 32.22 1.09 -1.92
N THR A 117 31.10 1.35 -2.60
CA THR A 117 30.96 1.05 -4.04
C THR A 117 31.11 2.27 -4.93
N GLY A 118 30.92 3.47 -4.40
CA GLY A 118 30.82 4.71 -5.18
C GLY A 118 29.51 4.84 -5.97
N HIS A 119 28.53 3.91 -5.79
CA HIS A 119 27.24 3.91 -6.45
C HIS A 119 26.12 4.39 -5.53
N LEU A 120 25.04 4.88 -6.13
CA LEU A 120 23.89 5.37 -5.39
C LEU A 120 23.00 4.23 -4.91
N TYR A 121 22.64 4.27 -3.63
CA TYR A 121 21.71 3.34 -3.00
C TYR A 121 20.56 4.09 -2.33
N ASN A 122 19.37 3.50 -2.31
CA ASN A 122 18.22 4.06 -1.59
C ASN A 122 17.33 2.97 -0.98
N LEU A 123 16.57 3.38 0.04
CA LEU A 123 15.52 2.58 0.67
C LEU A 123 14.17 2.96 0.07
N GLU A 124 13.42 1.98 -0.42
CA GLU A 124 12.09 2.19 -0.99
C GLU A 124 11.01 1.45 -0.21
N ALA A 125 9.90 2.12 0.04
CA ALA A 125 8.66 1.46 0.46
C ALA A 125 8.06 0.74 -0.76
N THR A 126 8.64 -0.39 -1.11
CA THR A 126 8.27 -1.14 -2.33
C THR A 126 6.88 -1.74 -2.17
N PRO A 127 5.90 -1.40 -3.01
CA PRO A 127 4.56 -1.98 -2.92
C PRO A 127 4.49 -3.49 -3.20
N ALA A 128 5.48 -4.09 -3.77
CA ALA A 128 5.81 -5.52 -4.00
C ALA A 128 4.66 -6.54 -3.81
N GLU A 129 3.46 -6.23 -4.31
CA GLU A 129 2.21 -6.97 -4.07
C GLU A 129 2.31 -8.47 -4.35
N GLY A 130 2.95 -8.83 -5.47
CA GLY A 130 3.21 -10.22 -5.81
C GLY A 130 4.21 -10.88 -4.86
N ALA A 131 5.19 -10.12 -4.33
CA ALA A 131 6.15 -10.63 -3.36
C ALA A 131 5.51 -10.79 -1.98
N CYS A 132 4.68 -9.85 -1.53
CA CYS A 132 3.93 -9.94 -0.27
C CYS A 132 3.10 -11.23 -0.18
N TYR A 133 2.31 -11.51 -1.21
CA TYR A 133 1.52 -12.75 -1.29
C TYR A 133 2.41 -14.00 -1.36
N ARG A 134 3.44 -13.98 -2.22
CA ARG A 134 4.36 -15.12 -2.36
C ARG A 134 5.12 -15.41 -1.08
N PHE A 135 5.65 -14.38 -0.40
CA PHE A 135 6.37 -14.55 0.86
C PHE A 135 5.48 -15.17 1.92
N ALA A 136 4.29 -14.62 2.12
CA ALA A 136 3.33 -15.14 3.10
C ALA A 136 2.98 -16.60 2.81
N ARG A 137 2.65 -16.93 1.55
CA ARG A 137 2.31 -18.30 1.15
C ARG A 137 3.47 -19.30 1.35
N GLU A 138 4.70 -18.93 0.97
CA GLU A 138 5.86 -19.82 1.11
C GLU A 138 6.31 -19.93 2.57
N ASP A 139 6.14 -18.86 3.36
CA ASP A 139 6.46 -18.89 4.78
C ASP A 139 5.46 -19.78 5.54
N LYS A 140 4.18 -19.70 5.24
CA LYS A 140 3.15 -20.56 5.86
C LYS A 140 3.40 -22.04 5.67
N LYS A 141 3.95 -22.43 4.52
CA LYS A 141 4.33 -23.83 4.27
C LYS A 141 5.52 -24.31 5.13
N ARG A 142 6.45 -23.39 5.44
CA ARG A 142 7.68 -23.69 6.19
C ARG A 142 7.51 -23.53 7.68
N PHE A 143 6.66 -22.59 8.06
CA PHE A 143 6.40 -22.16 9.43
C PHE A 143 4.89 -22.05 9.61
N PRO A 144 4.20 -23.16 9.95
CA PRO A 144 2.73 -23.17 10.03
C PRO A 144 2.12 -22.20 11.04
N ASP A 145 2.88 -21.80 12.05
CA ASP A 145 2.50 -20.89 13.13
C ASP A 145 2.94 -19.42 12.88
N ILE A 146 3.59 -19.11 11.75
CA ILE A 146 4.00 -17.75 11.44
C ILE A 146 2.75 -16.83 11.31
N ILE A 147 2.82 -15.68 11.97
CA ILE A 147 1.75 -14.69 11.97
C ILE A 147 1.74 -13.95 10.63
N GLN A 148 0.57 -13.85 10.05
CA GLN A 148 0.31 -13.24 8.74
C GLN A 148 -0.97 -12.42 8.80
N ALA A 149 -1.21 -11.59 7.78
CA ALA A 149 -2.50 -10.97 7.51
C ALA A 149 -3.27 -11.77 6.46
N GLY A 150 -4.57 -11.51 6.36
CA GLY A 150 -5.46 -12.14 5.40
C GLY A 150 -6.04 -13.47 5.85
N PHE A 151 -6.66 -14.16 4.88
CA PHE A 151 -7.31 -15.44 5.12
C PHE A 151 -6.36 -16.62 4.85
N GLU A 152 -6.69 -17.80 5.39
CA GLU A 152 -5.83 -18.99 5.30
C GLU A 152 -5.48 -19.38 3.85
N ASP A 153 -6.42 -19.25 2.93
CA ASP A 153 -6.23 -19.54 1.50
C ASP A 153 -5.64 -18.38 0.69
N ALA A 154 -5.60 -17.20 1.28
CA ALA A 154 -5.15 -15.96 0.65
C ALA A 154 -4.32 -15.07 1.60
N PRO A 155 -3.24 -15.60 2.23
CA PRO A 155 -2.43 -14.82 3.15
C PRO A 155 -1.63 -13.75 2.43
N TYR A 156 -1.29 -12.68 3.16
CA TYR A 156 -0.37 -11.66 2.67
C TYR A 156 0.45 -11.07 3.82
N TYR A 157 1.52 -10.37 3.49
CA TYR A 157 2.21 -9.47 4.40
C TYR A 157 1.86 -8.03 4.05
N THR A 158 1.68 -7.21 5.08
CA THR A 158 1.46 -5.77 4.92
C THR A 158 2.60 -5.15 4.12
N ASN A 159 2.28 -4.27 3.17
CA ASN A 159 3.29 -3.63 2.34
C ASN A 159 4.24 -2.81 3.20
N SER A 160 5.54 -2.96 2.95
CA SER A 160 6.61 -2.16 3.58
C SER A 160 6.42 -2.00 5.08
N SER A 161 6.30 -0.78 5.58
CA SER A 161 6.01 -0.41 6.97
C SER A 161 4.64 0.27 7.12
N MET A 162 3.68 -0.06 6.24
CA MET A 162 2.34 0.49 6.30
C MET A 162 1.57 -0.05 7.51
N LEU A 163 0.55 0.71 7.95
CA LEU A 163 -0.42 0.25 8.92
C LEU A 163 -1.23 -0.94 8.36
N PRO A 164 -1.72 -1.83 9.24
CA PRO A 164 -2.75 -2.79 8.86
C PRO A 164 -3.95 -2.07 8.25
N VAL A 165 -4.48 -2.60 7.15
CA VAL A 165 -5.52 -1.93 6.35
C VAL A 165 -6.86 -1.78 7.07
N GLY A 166 -7.05 -2.49 8.17
CA GLY A 166 -8.22 -2.40 9.06
C GLY A 166 -8.02 -1.51 10.29
N TYR A 167 -6.89 -0.81 10.41
CA TYR A 167 -6.53 -0.08 11.62
C TYR A 167 -7.51 1.08 11.93
N THR A 168 -7.67 2.03 11.04
CA THR A 168 -8.49 3.22 11.27
C THR A 168 -9.29 3.66 10.05
N ASP A 169 -10.39 4.40 10.26
CA ASP A 169 -11.13 5.11 9.22
C ASP A 169 -10.88 6.63 9.24
N ASP A 170 -10.00 7.12 10.16
CA ASP A 170 -9.51 8.49 10.15
C ASP A 170 -8.22 8.63 9.33
N PRO A 171 -8.24 9.37 8.21
CA PRO A 171 -7.03 9.58 7.41
C PRO A 171 -5.94 10.36 8.15
N PHE A 172 -6.30 11.24 9.09
CA PHE A 172 -5.31 12.02 9.82
C PHE A 172 -4.61 11.22 10.92
N GLU A 173 -5.33 10.30 11.58
CA GLU A 173 -4.72 9.33 12.49
C GLU A 173 -3.72 8.43 11.72
N ALA A 174 -4.09 7.97 10.53
CA ALA A 174 -3.18 7.20 9.69
C ALA A 174 -1.95 8.02 9.26
N LEU A 175 -2.11 9.30 8.92
CA LEU A 175 -1.01 10.20 8.58
C LEU A 175 -0.06 10.39 9.78
N GLU A 176 -0.60 10.62 10.99
CA GLU A 176 0.18 10.79 12.21
C GLU A 176 1.01 9.54 12.53
N GLN A 177 0.40 8.36 12.45
CA GLN A 177 1.08 7.08 12.70
C GLN A 177 2.16 6.75 11.67
N GLN A 178 2.05 7.29 10.46
CA GLN A 178 2.95 6.95 9.35
C GLN A 178 4.02 8.01 9.07
N GLU A 179 3.93 9.20 9.64
CA GLU A 179 4.82 10.33 9.32
C GLU A 179 6.31 9.97 9.48
N ASP A 180 6.68 9.46 10.64
CA ASP A 180 8.07 9.13 10.96
C ASP A 180 8.60 8.03 10.03
N LEU A 181 7.81 6.98 9.81
CA LEU A 181 8.19 5.84 8.97
C LEU A 181 8.29 6.23 7.49
N GLN A 182 7.33 7.00 6.98
CA GLN A 182 7.29 7.38 5.56
C GLN A 182 8.42 8.35 5.20
N SER A 183 8.81 9.23 6.11
CA SER A 183 9.91 10.19 5.91
C SER A 183 11.30 9.53 5.87
N MET A 184 11.42 8.28 6.32
CA MET A 184 12.69 7.54 6.28
C MET A 184 13.02 6.93 4.91
N TYR A 185 12.07 6.84 4.00
CA TYR A 185 12.28 6.26 2.67
C TYR A 185 12.94 7.26 1.71
N THR A 186 14.20 7.01 1.38
CA THR A 186 14.99 7.85 0.45
C THR A 186 14.75 7.53 -1.02
N GLY A 187 14.17 6.37 -1.32
CA GLY A 187 13.85 5.90 -2.68
C GLY A 187 12.38 6.07 -3.07
N GLY A 188 11.59 6.62 -2.17
CA GLY A 188 10.17 6.88 -2.38
C GLY A 188 9.25 5.97 -1.58
N THR A 189 8.09 6.51 -1.32
CA THR A 189 6.97 5.86 -0.65
C THR A 189 5.68 6.46 -1.15
N VAL A 190 4.55 5.86 -0.84
CA VAL A 190 3.23 6.42 -1.07
C VAL A 190 2.28 5.95 0.03
N LEU A 191 1.59 6.88 0.66
CA LEU A 191 0.46 6.58 1.54
C LEU A 191 -0.85 6.74 0.76
N HIS A 192 -1.55 5.63 0.57
CA HIS A 192 -2.85 5.62 -0.08
C HIS A 192 -3.95 5.90 0.93
N LEU A 193 -4.64 7.02 0.78
CA LEU A 193 -5.87 7.28 1.51
C LEU A 193 -7.03 6.62 0.74
N TYR A 194 -7.36 5.40 1.12
CA TYR A 194 -8.44 4.62 0.50
C TYR A 194 -9.78 5.10 1.02
N MET A 195 -10.44 5.95 0.24
CA MET A 195 -11.77 6.46 0.57
C MET A 195 -12.84 5.44 0.18
N GLY A 196 -13.83 5.23 1.04
CA GLY A 196 -14.96 4.34 0.76
C GLY A 196 -15.82 4.81 -0.41
N GLU A 197 -15.78 6.12 -0.69
CA GLU A 197 -16.57 6.77 -1.72
C GLU A 197 -15.81 7.97 -2.31
N ARG A 198 -16.41 8.62 -3.29
CA ARG A 198 -15.90 9.87 -3.85
C ARG A 198 -16.01 10.98 -2.81
N VAL A 199 -14.95 11.79 -2.67
CA VAL A 199 -15.01 13.05 -1.89
C VAL A 199 -16.12 13.94 -2.42
N SER A 200 -16.94 14.50 -1.54
CA SER A 200 -18.22 15.14 -1.85
C SER A 200 -18.07 16.31 -2.85
N ASP A 201 -17.05 17.14 -2.66
CA ASP A 201 -16.80 18.30 -3.52
C ASP A 201 -15.31 18.66 -3.61
N ALA A 202 -15.00 19.58 -4.54
CA ALA A 202 -13.62 20.02 -4.79
C ALA A 202 -13.03 20.86 -3.63
N LYS A 203 -13.85 21.54 -2.84
CA LYS A 203 -13.39 22.33 -1.69
C LYS A 203 -12.92 21.42 -0.58
N THR A 204 -13.71 20.41 -0.25
CA THR A 204 -13.37 19.39 0.74
C THR A 204 -12.11 18.61 0.33
N CYS A 205 -12.00 18.21 -0.94
CA CYS A 205 -10.80 17.57 -1.46
C CYS A 205 -9.56 18.47 -1.32
N ARG A 206 -9.67 19.75 -1.65
CA ARG A 206 -8.58 20.74 -1.49
C ARG A 206 -8.19 20.91 -0.03
N GLU A 207 -9.16 20.96 0.88
CA GLU A 207 -8.90 21.11 2.31
C GLU A 207 -8.22 19.87 2.88
N LEU A 208 -8.66 18.67 2.51
CA LEU A 208 -8.01 17.41 2.91
C LEU A 208 -6.53 17.40 2.46
N VAL A 209 -6.25 17.71 1.20
CA VAL A 209 -4.89 17.79 0.67
C VAL A 209 -4.07 18.85 1.40
N ARG A 210 -4.62 20.05 1.57
CA ARG A 210 -3.94 21.16 2.23
C ARG A 210 -3.56 20.79 3.67
N ARG A 211 -4.52 20.30 4.46
CA ARG A 211 -4.28 19.87 5.85
C ARG A 211 -3.23 18.77 5.92
N SER A 212 -3.34 17.75 5.07
CA SER A 212 -2.36 16.65 5.04
C SER A 212 -0.94 17.16 4.78
N LEU A 213 -0.75 18.04 3.80
CA LEU A 213 0.60 18.50 3.41
C LEU A 213 1.15 19.65 4.29
N THR A 214 0.32 20.32 5.09
CA THR A 214 0.79 21.37 6.00
C THR A 214 0.99 20.88 7.42
N ALA A 215 0.28 19.83 7.85
CA ALA A 215 0.38 19.29 9.19
C ALA A 215 1.38 18.12 9.31
N PHE A 216 1.69 17.43 8.21
CA PHE A 216 2.53 16.22 8.22
C PHE A 216 3.66 16.30 7.18
N HIS A 217 4.81 15.69 7.49
CA HIS A 217 5.98 15.57 6.62
C HIS A 217 5.96 14.28 5.79
N ILE A 218 4.78 13.91 5.27
CA ILE A 218 4.65 12.72 4.43
C ILE A 218 5.06 13.05 3.00
N PRO A 219 6.03 12.32 2.41
CA PRO A 219 6.56 12.65 1.08
C PRO A 219 5.55 12.56 -0.05
N TYR A 220 4.59 11.63 0.04
CA TYR A 220 3.61 11.42 -1.02
C TYR A 220 2.33 10.77 -0.49
N ILE A 221 1.21 11.39 -0.78
CA ILE A 221 -0.12 10.86 -0.49
C ILE A 221 -0.94 10.72 -1.78
N THR A 222 -1.90 9.79 -1.79
CA THR A 222 -2.91 9.72 -2.84
C THR A 222 -4.30 9.61 -2.23
N ILE A 223 -5.27 10.33 -2.77
CA ILE A 223 -6.69 10.13 -2.46
C ILE A 223 -7.22 9.09 -3.45
N THR A 224 -7.67 7.97 -2.94
CA THR A 224 -8.07 6.81 -3.74
C THR A 224 -9.51 6.43 -3.44
N PRO A 225 -10.49 6.97 -4.19
CA PRO A 225 -11.88 6.55 -4.05
C PRO A 225 -12.08 5.12 -4.55
N THR A 226 -13.01 4.40 -3.91
CA THR A 226 -13.56 3.15 -4.43
C THR A 226 -14.81 3.49 -5.24
N PHE A 227 -15.01 2.82 -6.37
CA PHE A 227 -16.19 2.99 -7.20
C PHE A 227 -16.57 1.69 -7.89
N SER A 228 -17.80 1.63 -8.39
CA SER A 228 -18.35 0.48 -9.08
C SER A 228 -18.74 0.84 -10.51
N ILE A 229 -18.62 -0.10 -11.43
CA ILE A 229 -19.05 0.03 -12.81
C ILE A 229 -20.25 -0.91 -13.04
N SER A 230 -21.41 -0.31 -13.27
CA SER A 230 -22.60 -1.03 -13.68
C SER A 230 -22.60 -1.22 -15.20
N PRO A 231 -22.98 -2.41 -15.71
CA PRO A 231 -23.15 -2.63 -17.16
C PRO A 231 -24.17 -1.69 -17.81
N LYS A 232 -25.22 -1.29 -17.05
CA LYS A 232 -26.29 -0.41 -17.52
C LYS A 232 -26.02 1.05 -17.29
N TYR A 233 -25.50 1.42 -16.10
CA TYR A 233 -25.39 2.81 -15.65
C TYR A 233 -23.96 3.36 -15.63
N GLY A 234 -22.96 2.54 -15.96
CA GLY A 234 -21.56 2.96 -15.92
C GLY A 234 -21.09 3.24 -14.50
N TYR A 235 -20.42 4.36 -14.29
CA TYR A 235 -19.82 4.76 -13.01
C TYR A 235 -20.87 4.99 -11.91
N ILE A 236 -20.61 4.36 -10.76
CA ILE A 236 -21.35 4.53 -9.49
C ILE A 236 -20.33 4.74 -8.37
N SER A 237 -20.52 5.78 -7.56
CA SER A 237 -19.65 6.05 -6.42
C SER A 237 -19.84 4.99 -5.33
N GLY A 238 -18.74 4.57 -4.70
CA GLY A 238 -18.76 3.59 -3.62
C GLY A 238 -18.62 2.15 -4.10
N GLU A 239 -18.52 1.24 -3.13
CA GLU A 239 -18.41 -0.20 -3.34
C GLU A 239 -19.80 -0.83 -3.36
N HIS A 240 -20.20 -1.32 -4.53
CA HIS A 240 -21.49 -1.97 -4.74
C HIS A 240 -21.26 -3.31 -5.46
N GLN A 241 -21.62 -4.39 -4.81
CA GLN A 241 -21.65 -5.70 -5.46
C GLN A 241 -22.73 -5.76 -6.55
N TYR A 242 -23.90 -5.19 -6.25
CA TYR A 242 -25.02 -5.07 -7.18
C TYR A 242 -25.36 -3.61 -7.44
N CYS A 243 -25.88 -3.35 -8.64
CA CYS A 243 -26.19 -2.00 -9.10
C CYS A 243 -27.40 -1.40 -8.35
N PRO A 244 -27.23 -0.38 -7.50
CA PRO A 244 -28.33 0.22 -6.75
C PRO A 244 -29.35 0.94 -7.68
N LYS A 245 -28.88 1.44 -8.84
CA LYS A 245 -29.77 2.09 -9.82
C LYS A 245 -30.63 1.08 -10.55
N CYS A 246 -30.08 -0.11 -10.90
CA CYS A 246 -30.88 -1.18 -11.48
C CYS A 246 -31.92 -1.69 -10.49
N GLN A 247 -31.55 -1.79 -9.20
CA GLN A 247 -32.49 -2.15 -8.15
C GLN A 247 -33.61 -1.12 -8.02
N ALA A 248 -33.27 0.16 -7.99
CA ALA A 248 -34.29 1.24 -7.93
C ALA A 248 -35.23 1.26 -9.15
N ASP A 249 -34.72 0.98 -10.36
CA ASP A 249 -35.57 0.84 -11.55
C ASP A 249 -36.56 -0.31 -11.40
N HIS A 250 -36.04 -1.48 -10.94
CA HIS A 250 -36.87 -2.66 -10.72
C HIS A 250 -37.96 -2.40 -9.66
N ASP A 251 -37.58 -1.81 -8.52
CA ASP A 251 -38.51 -1.49 -7.46
C ASP A 251 -39.62 -0.53 -7.94
N ALA A 252 -39.25 0.45 -8.78
CA ALA A 252 -40.21 1.37 -9.39
C ALA A 252 -41.15 0.68 -10.37
N GLU A 253 -40.65 -0.29 -11.16
CA GLU A 253 -41.46 -1.07 -12.09
C GLU A 253 -42.45 -1.98 -11.35
N VAL A 254 -42.00 -2.66 -10.28
CA VAL A 254 -42.86 -3.47 -9.40
C VAL A 254 -43.93 -2.62 -8.74
N ALA A 255 -43.56 -1.45 -8.20
CA ALA A 255 -44.53 -0.55 -7.57
C ALA A 255 -45.58 -0.04 -8.58
N ALA A 256 -45.17 0.26 -9.81
CA ALA A 256 -46.09 0.68 -10.87
C ALA A 256 -47.04 -0.46 -11.28
N ALA A 257 -46.56 -1.69 -11.39
CA ALA A 257 -47.37 -2.87 -11.67
C ALA A 257 -48.41 -3.09 -10.57
N ARG A 258 -48.03 -3.08 -9.32
CA ARG A 258 -48.95 -3.20 -8.15
C ARG A 258 -50.04 -2.11 -8.16
N ALA A 259 -49.66 -0.88 -8.43
CA ALA A 259 -50.63 0.22 -8.52
C ALA A 259 -51.61 0.04 -9.67
N ALA A 260 -51.16 -0.45 -10.83
CA ALA A 260 -52.02 -0.74 -11.97
C ALA A 260 -52.95 -1.91 -11.71
N GLU A 261 -52.50 -3.00 -11.10
CA GLU A 261 -53.27 -4.14 -10.67
C GLU A 261 -54.38 -3.72 -9.69
N ALA A 262 -54.04 -2.91 -8.69
CA ALA A 262 -55.01 -2.41 -7.72
C ALA A 262 -56.08 -1.49 -8.35
N ALA A 263 -55.72 -0.81 -9.46
CA ALA A 263 -56.65 0.01 -10.26
C ALA A 263 -57.40 -0.76 -11.33
N GLY A 264 -57.25 -2.08 -11.41
CA GLY A 264 -57.90 -2.92 -12.44
C GLY A 264 -57.41 -2.65 -13.86
N LYS A 265 -56.22 -2.07 -14.05
CA LYS A 265 -55.64 -1.79 -15.35
C LYS A 265 -54.83 -2.97 -15.86
N PRO A 266 -54.79 -3.21 -17.17
CA PRO A 266 -53.98 -4.29 -17.73
C PRO A 266 -52.49 -4.00 -17.56
N VAL A 267 -51.73 -4.99 -17.10
CA VAL A 267 -50.25 -4.96 -16.94
C VAL A 267 -49.61 -5.99 -17.90
N LYS A 268 -48.42 -5.70 -18.40
CA LYS A 268 -47.69 -6.66 -19.24
C LYS A 268 -47.13 -7.84 -18.41
N LYS A 269 -46.65 -7.52 -17.21
CA LYS A 269 -46.24 -8.51 -16.22
C LYS A 269 -46.82 -8.06 -14.87
N THR A 270 -47.23 -9.03 -14.08
CA THR A 270 -47.67 -8.78 -12.70
C THR A 270 -46.48 -8.41 -11.82
N ALA A 271 -46.72 -7.72 -10.68
CA ALA A 271 -45.70 -7.42 -9.72
C ALA A 271 -44.99 -8.70 -9.24
N GLU A 272 -45.72 -9.78 -9.00
CA GLU A 272 -45.19 -11.09 -8.62
C GLU A 272 -44.28 -11.69 -9.70
N GLN A 273 -44.65 -11.57 -10.99
CA GLN A 273 -43.81 -12.02 -12.10
C GLN A 273 -42.50 -11.20 -12.20
N LEU A 274 -42.58 -9.88 -12.04
CA LEU A 274 -41.41 -9.02 -12.06
C LEU A 274 -40.43 -9.36 -10.92
N GLU A 275 -40.94 -9.60 -9.73
CA GLU A 275 -40.12 -10.00 -8.56
C GLU A 275 -39.50 -11.40 -8.73
N ALA A 276 -40.26 -12.36 -9.29
CA ALA A 276 -39.79 -13.72 -9.50
C ALA A 276 -38.72 -13.84 -10.61
N GLU A 277 -38.77 -12.97 -11.60
CA GLU A 277 -37.82 -12.96 -12.73
C GLU A 277 -36.62 -12.03 -12.48
N TRP A 278 -36.61 -11.28 -11.38
CA TRP A 278 -35.54 -10.34 -11.10
C TRP A 278 -34.23 -11.02 -10.72
N GLU A 279 -33.19 -10.67 -11.45
CA GLU A 279 -31.80 -11.00 -11.11
C GLU A 279 -31.03 -9.72 -10.83
N PRO A 280 -30.41 -9.56 -9.65
CA PRO A 280 -29.59 -8.41 -9.35
C PRO A 280 -28.44 -8.24 -10.32
N VAL A 281 -28.29 -7.04 -10.86
CA VAL A 281 -27.24 -6.73 -11.84
C VAL A 281 -25.92 -6.50 -11.12
N GLU A 282 -24.95 -7.41 -11.30
CA GLU A 282 -23.62 -7.29 -10.70
C GLU A 282 -22.86 -6.07 -11.22
N CYS A 283 -22.14 -5.41 -10.33
CA CYS A 283 -21.19 -4.35 -10.65
C CYS A 283 -19.76 -4.88 -10.60
N GLU A 284 -18.88 -4.22 -11.32
CA GLU A 284 -17.45 -4.43 -11.21
C GLU A 284 -16.87 -3.37 -10.29
N VAL A 285 -16.36 -3.78 -9.11
CA VAL A 285 -15.74 -2.88 -8.11
C VAL A 285 -14.31 -2.54 -8.53
N TRP A 286 -13.97 -1.26 -8.52
CA TRP A 286 -12.67 -0.72 -8.90
C TRP A 286 -12.06 0.08 -7.77
N THR A 287 -10.78 -0.17 -7.51
CA THR A 287 -9.94 0.65 -6.63
C THR A 287 -8.49 0.62 -7.10
N ARG A 288 -7.61 1.33 -6.40
CA ARG A 288 -6.22 1.44 -6.82
C ARG A 288 -5.37 0.30 -6.26
N VAL A 289 -4.48 -0.20 -7.13
CA VAL A 289 -3.36 -1.07 -6.79
C VAL A 289 -2.11 -0.50 -7.45
N MET A 290 -1.02 -0.30 -6.71
CA MET A 290 0.26 0.21 -7.25
C MET A 290 0.12 1.47 -8.15
N GLY A 291 -0.77 2.37 -7.82
CA GLY A 291 -0.95 3.59 -8.60
C GLY A 291 -1.94 3.49 -9.78
N TYR A 292 -2.40 2.30 -10.15
CA TYR A 292 -3.40 2.10 -11.20
C TYR A 292 -4.73 1.66 -10.62
N PHE A 293 -5.83 2.21 -11.16
CA PHE A 293 -7.16 1.67 -10.92
C PHE A 293 -7.33 0.35 -11.67
N ARG A 294 -7.83 -0.66 -10.98
CA ARG A 294 -8.13 -1.99 -11.53
C ARG A 294 -9.38 -2.57 -10.91
N PRO A 295 -10.08 -3.46 -11.62
CA PRO A 295 -11.13 -4.26 -11.01
C PRO A 295 -10.56 -5.11 -9.87
N VAL A 296 -11.23 -5.12 -8.72
CA VAL A 296 -10.83 -5.93 -7.55
C VAL A 296 -10.71 -7.40 -7.90
N LYS A 297 -11.58 -7.91 -8.78
CA LYS A 297 -11.52 -9.30 -9.26
C LYS A 297 -10.23 -9.66 -10.01
N SER A 298 -9.51 -8.66 -10.55
CA SER A 298 -8.22 -8.86 -11.24
C SER A 298 -7.00 -8.82 -10.32
N PHE A 299 -7.20 -8.56 -9.03
CA PHE A 299 -6.13 -8.55 -8.05
C PHE A 299 -5.58 -9.96 -7.80
N ASN A 300 -4.32 -10.08 -7.38
CA ASN A 300 -3.84 -11.35 -6.86
C ASN A 300 -4.59 -11.72 -5.56
N LYS A 301 -4.57 -12.99 -5.18
CA LYS A 301 -5.34 -13.50 -4.03
C LYS A 301 -5.06 -12.73 -2.72
N GLY A 302 -3.79 -12.43 -2.44
CA GLY A 302 -3.43 -11.68 -1.24
C GLY A 302 -3.99 -10.24 -1.24
N LYS A 303 -4.01 -9.57 -2.41
CA LYS A 303 -4.62 -8.24 -2.54
C LYS A 303 -6.15 -8.27 -2.52
N GLN A 304 -6.77 -9.35 -2.96
CA GLN A 304 -8.22 -9.55 -2.77
C GLN A 304 -8.56 -9.74 -1.28
N SER A 305 -7.70 -10.46 -0.56
CA SER A 305 -7.81 -10.63 0.89
C SER A 305 -7.65 -9.30 1.62
N GLU A 306 -6.61 -8.55 1.30
CA GLU A 306 -6.37 -7.21 1.84
C GLU A 306 -7.55 -6.26 1.59
N GLN A 307 -8.14 -6.28 0.38
CA GLN A 307 -9.31 -5.46 0.06
C GLN A 307 -10.51 -5.78 0.95
N LYS A 308 -10.73 -7.05 1.29
CA LYS A 308 -11.83 -7.47 2.18
C LYS A 308 -11.62 -7.05 3.64
N GLU A 309 -10.37 -6.93 4.09
CA GLU A 309 -10.01 -6.47 5.43
C GLU A 309 -9.90 -4.94 5.52
N ARG A 310 -9.93 -4.25 4.39
CA ARG A 310 -9.68 -2.81 4.32
C ARG A 310 -10.81 -2.02 4.97
N LYS A 311 -10.45 -1.19 5.94
CA LYS A 311 -11.31 -0.16 6.49
C LYS A 311 -11.10 1.13 5.68
N SER A 312 -12.14 1.55 4.98
CA SER A 312 -12.06 2.75 4.15
C SER A 312 -12.11 4.01 5.00
N PHE A 313 -11.29 5.00 4.64
CA PHE A 313 -11.34 6.32 5.25
C PHE A 313 -12.65 7.03 4.93
N ARG A 314 -13.13 7.85 5.86
CA ARG A 314 -14.41 8.55 5.81
C ARG A 314 -14.18 10.07 5.78
N GLU A 315 -14.84 10.73 4.83
CA GLU A 315 -14.80 12.19 4.72
C GLU A 315 -15.32 12.89 5.99
N GLY A 316 -16.44 12.42 6.56
CA GLY A 316 -17.01 12.96 7.79
C GLY A 316 -16.04 12.90 8.96
N VAL A 317 -15.36 11.78 9.15
CA VAL A 317 -14.35 11.61 10.20
C VAL A 317 -13.16 12.56 9.97
N ALA A 318 -12.68 12.68 8.74
CA ALA A 318 -11.61 13.61 8.38
C ALA A 318 -11.97 15.09 8.67
N LEU A 319 -13.22 15.48 8.46
CA LEU A 319 -13.67 16.85 8.73
C LEU A 319 -13.76 17.16 10.23
N GLU A 320 -14.10 16.18 11.05
CA GLU A 320 -14.22 16.29 12.50
C GLU A 320 -12.87 16.11 13.22
N SER A 321 -11.89 15.52 12.58
CA SER A 321 -10.58 15.27 13.15
C SER A 321 -9.86 16.58 13.49
N SER A 322 -9.48 16.74 14.75
CA SER A 322 -8.67 17.86 15.22
C SER A 322 -7.20 17.55 14.96
N VAL A 323 -6.67 17.99 13.82
CA VAL A 323 -5.23 17.86 13.54
C VAL A 323 -4.45 18.69 14.52
N ALA A 324 -3.59 18.07 15.31
CA ALA A 324 -2.62 18.78 16.16
C ALA A 324 -1.75 19.73 15.29
N ALA A 325 -1.32 20.84 15.88
CA ALA A 325 -0.36 21.71 15.21
C ALA A 325 0.90 20.88 14.82
N PRO A 326 1.58 21.20 13.68
CA PRO A 326 2.74 20.46 13.22
C PRO A 326 3.72 20.25 14.38
N ARG A 327 4.07 19.01 14.65
CA ARG A 327 5.15 18.73 15.62
C ARG A 327 6.42 19.39 15.07
N ALA A 328 7.13 20.14 15.90
CA ALA A 328 8.43 20.64 15.53
C ALA A 328 9.29 19.43 15.10
N VAL A 329 9.77 19.44 13.86
CA VAL A 329 10.68 18.40 13.36
C VAL A 329 11.81 18.31 14.35
N PRO A 330 12.12 17.14 14.95
CA PRO A 330 13.36 16.96 15.67
C PRO A 330 14.44 17.40 14.70
N SER A 331 15.19 18.45 15.02
CA SER A 331 16.32 18.84 14.20
C SER A 331 17.22 17.61 14.09
N MET A 332 17.19 16.94 12.95
CA MET A 332 18.24 16.00 12.62
C MET A 332 19.50 16.81 12.76
N SER A 333 20.27 16.55 13.83
CA SER A 333 21.52 17.21 14.10
C SER A 333 22.36 17.12 12.83
N GLY A 334 22.36 18.25 12.10
CA GLY A 334 23.09 18.37 10.86
C GLY A 334 24.57 18.33 11.15
N ASP A 335 25.14 17.14 11.01
CA ASP A 335 26.58 16.97 10.96
C ASP A 335 27.01 15.80 10.07
N ARG A 336 26.30 15.52 8.97
CA ARG A 336 26.81 14.66 7.89
C ARG A 336 26.12 14.88 6.52
N MET A 337 25.80 16.13 6.19
CA MET A 337 25.51 16.51 4.79
C MET A 337 26.33 17.73 4.40
N ALA A 338 27.63 17.62 4.44
CA ALA A 338 28.53 18.54 3.76
C ALA A 338 29.43 17.74 2.84
N THR A 339 29.50 18.19 1.60
CA THR A 339 30.45 17.82 0.53
C THR A 339 30.01 16.72 -0.46
N ALA A 340 29.05 17.06 -1.30
CA ALA A 340 28.97 16.49 -2.67
C ALA A 340 28.65 17.58 -3.71
N ASN A 341 29.09 18.83 -3.49
CA ASN A 341 28.86 19.91 -4.46
C ASN A 341 30.09 20.81 -4.66
N ASP A 342 31.29 20.25 -4.58
CA ASP A 342 32.51 20.93 -5.05
C ASP A 342 33.50 19.89 -5.65
N ARG A 343 33.16 19.43 -6.85
CA ARG A 343 34.16 19.03 -7.89
C ARG A 343 33.49 18.87 -9.26
#